data_63b0339667fee006234cd3693a66c2b0
#
_entry.id   63b0339667fee006234cd3693a66c2b0
#
_cell.length_a   1.000
_cell.length_b   1.000
_cell.length_c   1.000
_cell.angle_alpha   90.00
_cell.angle_beta   90.00
_cell.angle_gamma   90.00
#
_symmetry.space_group_name_H-M   'P 1'
#
loop_
_entity.id
_entity.type
_entity.pdbx_description
1 polymer ?
#
loop_
_entity_poly.entity_id
_entity_poly.type
_entity_poly.pdbx_seq_one_letter_code
_entity_poly.pdbx_strand_id
1 'polypeptide(L)'
;FFRFSLPITPDASSEFAIIVIALSLIAIVYIGFVALVQKDMKKLIAYSSISHMGFVTLGVFALFSIVKMGTDGQIYSIAGGSLESVYLGLEGAMIQMISHGFISAALFLVVGVLYERLHSREISSYGGVINSMPKFTGFAVLFALANAGLPGTSGFVGEFMVILGSLQANFWYAFFAAMILIVGA
;
A
#
# COMPACT_ATOMS: atom_id res chain seq x y z
N PHE A 1 -0.44 -13.98 3.81
CA PHE A 1 -0.49 -14.57 2.46
C PHE A 1 0.83 -15.26 2.10
N PHE A 2 1.98 -14.57 2.05
CA PHE A 2 3.28 -15.11 1.63
C PHE A 2 3.66 -16.46 2.28
N ARG A 3 3.51 -16.55 3.59
CA ARG A 3 4.01 -17.70 4.35
C ARG A 3 2.99 -18.82 4.53
N PHE A 4 1.71 -18.50 4.45
CA PHE A 4 0.64 -19.46 4.75
C PHE A 4 -0.24 -19.74 3.54
N SER A 5 -0.90 -18.73 2.95
CA SER A 5 -1.85 -18.97 1.85
C SER A 5 -1.18 -19.53 0.62
N LEU A 6 -0.09 -18.89 0.15
CA LEU A 6 0.58 -19.33 -1.06
C LEU A 6 1.20 -20.72 -0.94
N PRO A 7 1.93 -21.08 0.17
CA PRO A 7 2.53 -22.40 0.29
C PRO A 7 1.56 -23.52 0.70
N ILE A 8 0.50 -23.20 1.49
CA ILE A 8 -0.39 -24.21 2.04
C ILE A 8 -1.58 -24.47 1.11
N THR A 9 -2.10 -23.43 0.46
CA THR A 9 -3.30 -23.51 -0.40
C THR A 9 -3.06 -22.82 -1.75
N PRO A 10 -2.09 -23.30 -2.57
CA PRO A 10 -1.76 -22.70 -3.85
C PRO A 10 -2.95 -22.73 -4.83
N ASP A 11 -3.69 -23.85 -4.89
CA ASP A 11 -4.83 -24.03 -5.78
C ASP A 11 -5.96 -23.05 -5.46
N ALA A 12 -6.38 -22.96 -4.19
CA ALA A 12 -7.40 -22.02 -3.75
C ALA A 12 -6.93 -20.55 -3.95
N SER A 13 -5.66 -20.26 -3.68
CA SER A 13 -5.08 -18.95 -3.90
C SER A 13 -5.12 -18.54 -5.38
N SER A 14 -4.87 -19.49 -6.28
CA SER A 14 -4.96 -19.29 -7.73
C SER A 14 -6.42 -19.09 -8.20
N GLU A 15 -7.35 -19.92 -7.71
CA GLU A 15 -8.76 -19.88 -8.10
C GLU A 15 -9.43 -18.57 -7.68
N PHE A 16 -9.15 -18.09 -6.47
CA PHE A 16 -9.71 -16.86 -5.94
C PHE A 16 -8.86 -15.61 -6.23
N ALA A 17 -7.74 -15.73 -6.95
CA ALA A 17 -6.83 -14.62 -7.23
C ALA A 17 -7.53 -13.40 -7.85
N ILE A 18 -8.42 -13.61 -8.82
CA ILE A 18 -9.14 -12.52 -9.48
C ILE A 18 -10.02 -11.72 -8.51
N ILE A 19 -10.64 -12.38 -7.53
CA ILE A 19 -11.46 -11.74 -6.51
C ILE A 19 -10.57 -10.92 -5.59
N VAL A 20 -9.44 -11.46 -5.17
CA VAL A 20 -8.50 -10.74 -4.30
C VAL A 20 -7.88 -9.54 -5.01
N ILE A 21 -7.53 -9.67 -6.30
CA ILE A 21 -7.04 -8.56 -7.13
C ILE A 21 -8.10 -7.47 -7.23
N ALA A 22 -9.35 -7.82 -7.51
CA ALA A 22 -10.45 -6.85 -7.60
C ALA A 22 -10.65 -6.11 -6.27
N LEU A 23 -10.67 -6.82 -5.14
CA LEU A 23 -10.76 -6.21 -3.81
C LEU A 23 -9.54 -5.34 -3.49
N SER A 24 -8.35 -5.73 -3.93
CA SER A 24 -7.13 -4.93 -3.78
C SER A 24 -7.23 -3.61 -4.54
N LEU A 25 -7.72 -3.63 -5.79
CA LEU A 25 -7.93 -2.42 -6.59
C LEU A 25 -9.01 -1.51 -5.99
N ILE A 26 -10.08 -2.09 -5.45
CA ILE A 26 -11.09 -1.33 -4.71
C ILE A 26 -10.47 -0.69 -3.46
N ALA A 27 -9.66 -1.43 -2.71
CA ALA A 27 -8.97 -0.89 -1.55
C ALA A 27 -8.02 0.24 -1.94
N ILE A 28 -7.25 0.10 -3.02
CA ILE A 28 -6.34 1.12 -3.51
C ILE A 28 -7.12 2.38 -3.91
N VAL A 29 -8.07 2.27 -4.83
CA VAL A 29 -8.72 3.43 -5.45
C VAL A 29 -9.83 3.99 -4.58
N TYR A 30 -10.84 3.18 -4.24
CA TYR A 30 -12.01 3.66 -3.53
C TYR A 30 -11.67 4.13 -2.11
N ILE A 31 -10.91 3.34 -1.35
CA ILE A 31 -10.53 3.72 0.01
C ILE A 31 -9.53 4.89 0.01
N GLY A 32 -8.68 5.00 -1.02
CA GLY A 32 -7.84 6.17 -1.23
C GLY A 32 -8.67 7.46 -1.35
N PHE A 33 -9.72 7.47 -2.15
CA PHE A 33 -10.65 8.61 -2.23
C PHE A 33 -11.41 8.87 -0.92
N VAL A 34 -11.80 7.81 -0.20
CA VAL A 34 -12.42 7.96 1.12
C VAL A 34 -11.47 8.61 2.12
N ALA A 35 -10.16 8.32 2.05
CA ALA A 35 -9.15 8.95 2.91
C ALA A 35 -9.10 10.48 2.69
N LEU A 36 -9.15 10.96 1.45
CA LEU A 36 -9.06 12.39 1.12
C LEU A 36 -10.14 13.26 1.76
N VAL A 37 -11.34 12.72 1.96
CA VAL A 37 -12.47 13.48 2.51
C VAL A 37 -12.56 13.44 4.04
N GLN A 38 -11.60 12.78 4.70
CA GLN A 38 -11.61 12.65 6.16
C GLN A 38 -11.23 13.97 6.84
N LYS A 39 -11.98 14.33 7.85
CA LYS A 39 -11.71 15.48 8.73
C LYS A 39 -10.98 15.08 10.02
N ASP A 40 -11.00 13.81 10.36
CA ASP A 40 -10.34 13.23 11.54
C ASP A 40 -8.98 12.64 11.11
N MET A 41 -7.88 13.13 11.70
CA MET A 41 -6.52 12.69 11.38
C MET A 41 -6.32 11.18 11.57
N LYS A 42 -6.92 10.60 12.62
CA LYS A 42 -6.79 9.16 12.89
C LYS A 42 -7.51 8.35 11.82
N LYS A 43 -8.69 8.80 11.37
CA LYS A 43 -9.42 8.13 10.28
C LYS A 43 -8.68 8.26 8.96
N LEU A 44 -8.11 9.43 8.67
CA LEU A 44 -7.31 9.66 7.46
C LEU A 44 -6.16 8.64 7.37
N ILE A 45 -5.35 8.51 8.43
CA ILE A 45 -4.24 7.55 8.48
C ILE A 45 -4.75 6.11 8.38
N ALA A 46 -5.86 5.77 9.03
CA ALA A 46 -6.41 4.42 8.97
C ALA A 46 -6.90 4.04 7.57
N TYR A 47 -7.60 4.92 6.87
CA TYR A 47 -8.06 4.67 5.50
C TYR A 47 -6.89 4.65 4.50
N SER A 48 -5.93 5.56 4.63
CA SER A 48 -4.67 5.52 3.88
C SER A 48 -3.95 4.18 4.06
N SER A 49 -3.89 3.67 5.29
CA SER A 49 -3.31 2.34 5.58
C SER A 49 -3.98 1.21 4.81
N ILE A 50 -5.31 1.21 4.69
CA ILE A 50 -6.03 0.19 3.92
C ILE A 50 -5.64 0.27 2.44
N SER A 51 -5.52 1.48 1.88
CA SER A 51 -5.10 1.68 0.50
C SER A 51 -3.69 1.15 0.25
N HIS A 52 -2.72 1.47 1.11
CA HIS A 52 -1.35 0.97 1.00
C HIS A 52 -1.25 -0.56 1.14
N MET A 53 -2.05 -1.17 2.02
CA MET A 53 -2.11 -2.63 2.12
C MET A 53 -2.77 -3.28 0.91
N GLY A 54 -3.61 -2.54 0.17
CA GLY A 54 -4.11 -2.94 -1.14
C GLY A 54 -2.98 -3.20 -2.15
N PHE A 55 -1.92 -2.39 -2.15
CA PHE A 55 -0.72 -2.64 -2.97
C PHE A 55 -0.03 -3.94 -2.60
N VAL A 56 0.06 -4.26 -1.32
CA VAL A 56 0.67 -5.53 -0.86
C VAL A 56 -0.10 -6.72 -1.42
N THR A 57 -1.43 -6.73 -1.27
CA THR A 57 -2.26 -7.82 -1.78
C THR A 57 -2.26 -7.89 -3.30
N LEU A 58 -2.27 -6.76 -4.00
CA LEU A 58 -2.14 -6.70 -5.45
C LEU A 58 -0.80 -7.30 -5.91
N GLY A 59 0.33 -6.88 -5.32
CA GLY A 59 1.66 -7.37 -5.67
C GLY A 59 1.84 -8.87 -5.46
N VAL A 60 1.18 -9.41 -4.41
CA VAL A 60 1.18 -10.86 -4.12
C VAL A 60 0.35 -11.64 -5.13
N PHE A 61 -0.88 -11.21 -5.40
CA PHE A 61 -1.84 -12.00 -6.19
C PHE A 61 -1.73 -11.75 -7.70
N ALA A 62 -1.10 -10.67 -8.16
CA ALA A 62 -0.81 -10.43 -9.56
C ALA A 62 0.06 -11.54 -10.19
N LEU A 63 0.84 -12.28 -9.37
CA LEU A 63 1.62 -13.44 -9.83
C LEU A 63 0.75 -14.49 -10.55
N PHE A 64 -0.48 -14.75 -10.07
CA PHE A 64 -1.37 -15.74 -10.66
C PHE A 64 -1.94 -15.34 -12.04
N SER A 65 -1.86 -14.06 -12.39
CA SER A 65 -2.15 -13.59 -13.74
C SER A 65 -0.99 -13.79 -14.72
N ILE A 66 0.24 -13.96 -14.20
CA ILE A 66 1.46 -14.14 -14.99
C ILE A 66 1.82 -15.62 -15.08
N VAL A 67 1.66 -16.35 -13.98
CA VAL A 67 2.18 -17.73 -13.81
C VAL A 67 1.02 -18.67 -13.51
N LYS A 68 0.99 -19.80 -14.21
CA LYS A 68 0.13 -20.94 -13.86
C LYS A 68 0.93 -21.91 -12.99
N MET A 69 0.49 -22.06 -11.76
CA MET A 69 1.03 -23.04 -10.81
C MET A 69 0.19 -24.32 -10.84
N GLY A 70 0.85 -25.45 -10.71
CA GLY A 70 0.17 -26.72 -10.52
C GLY A 70 -0.09 -27.05 -9.06
N THR A 71 -0.82 -28.12 -8.82
CA THR A 71 -1.17 -28.62 -7.47
C THR A 71 0.05 -28.98 -6.61
N ASP A 72 1.19 -29.19 -7.24
CA ASP A 72 2.50 -29.47 -6.61
C ASP A 72 3.31 -28.18 -6.31
N GLY A 73 2.75 -27.00 -6.60
CA GLY A 73 3.42 -25.71 -6.43
C GLY A 73 4.48 -25.40 -7.50
N GLN A 74 4.62 -26.26 -8.53
CA GLN A 74 5.53 -26.03 -9.64
C GLN A 74 4.93 -25.07 -10.67
N ILE A 75 5.79 -24.27 -11.31
CA ILE A 75 5.41 -23.39 -12.40
C ILE A 75 5.33 -24.19 -13.69
N TYR A 76 4.12 -24.32 -14.25
CA TYR A 76 3.90 -25.06 -15.49
C TYR A 76 3.94 -24.18 -16.73
N SER A 77 3.51 -22.94 -16.65
CA SER A 77 3.55 -22.01 -17.76
C SER A 77 3.55 -20.56 -17.32
N ILE A 78 4.14 -19.71 -18.14
CA ILE A 78 4.08 -18.25 -18.02
C ILE A 78 3.07 -17.76 -19.04
N ALA A 79 1.97 -17.20 -18.58
CA ALA A 79 0.85 -16.82 -19.44
C ALA A 79 1.00 -15.39 -20.02
N GLY A 80 1.79 -14.54 -19.38
CA GLY A 80 2.07 -13.16 -19.80
C GLY A 80 3.09 -12.52 -18.88
N GLY A 81 4.06 -11.80 -19.43
CA GLY A 81 5.14 -11.22 -18.64
C GLY A 81 6.33 -12.15 -18.40
N SER A 82 7.12 -11.87 -17.39
CA SER A 82 8.34 -12.61 -17.05
C SER A 82 8.36 -12.99 -15.57
N LEU A 83 9.17 -13.99 -15.20
CA LEU A 83 9.42 -14.31 -13.79
C LEU A 83 10.02 -13.12 -13.03
N GLU A 84 10.79 -12.30 -13.69
CA GLU A 84 11.36 -11.08 -13.12
C GLU A 84 10.26 -10.12 -12.65
N SER A 85 9.18 -9.96 -13.42
CA SER A 85 8.03 -9.13 -13.01
C SER A 85 7.25 -9.71 -11.84
N VAL A 86 7.20 -11.05 -11.71
CA VAL A 86 6.64 -11.71 -10.52
C VAL A 86 7.48 -11.38 -9.29
N TYR A 87 8.80 -11.55 -9.38
CA TYR A 87 9.71 -11.19 -8.28
C TYR A 87 9.59 -9.72 -7.91
N LEU A 88 9.55 -8.85 -8.90
CA LEU A 88 9.39 -7.40 -8.68
C LEU A 88 8.10 -7.08 -7.91
N GLY A 89 6.98 -7.70 -8.25
CA GLY A 89 5.72 -7.54 -7.52
C GLY A 89 5.78 -8.05 -6.09
N LEU A 90 6.38 -9.22 -5.88
CA LEU A 90 6.54 -9.83 -4.55
C LEU A 90 7.49 -9.04 -3.65
N GLU A 91 8.65 -8.63 -4.18
CA GLU A 91 9.63 -7.82 -3.47
C GLU A 91 9.04 -6.43 -3.14
N GLY A 92 8.34 -5.82 -4.10
CA GLY A 92 7.62 -4.56 -3.87
C GLY A 92 6.60 -4.66 -2.75
N ALA A 93 5.82 -5.75 -2.73
CA ALA A 93 4.88 -6.03 -1.65
C ALA A 93 5.56 -6.20 -0.29
N MET A 94 6.72 -6.88 -0.23
CA MET A 94 7.51 -7.02 1.00
C MET A 94 8.05 -5.68 1.48
N ILE A 95 8.63 -4.88 0.60
CA ILE A 95 9.13 -3.54 0.91
C ILE A 95 7.99 -2.66 1.42
N GLN A 96 6.82 -2.72 0.76
CA GLN A 96 5.66 -1.94 1.17
C GLN A 96 5.15 -2.31 2.56
N MET A 97 5.12 -3.61 2.93
CA MET A 97 4.75 -4.03 4.28
C MET A 97 5.66 -3.44 5.35
N ILE A 98 6.97 -3.55 5.15
CA ILE A 98 7.97 -3.06 6.13
C ILE A 98 7.89 -1.53 6.22
N SER A 99 7.92 -0.85 5.08
CA SER A 99 7.86 0.60 4.99
C SER A 99 6.60 1.17 5.62
N HIS A 100 5.44 0.61 5.25
CA HIS A 100 4.16 1.01 5.79
C HIS A 100 4.06 0.80 7.30
N GLY A 101 4.62 -0.30 7.82
CA GLY A 101 4.68 -0.56 9.26
C GLY A 101 5.37 0.58 10.03
N PHE A 102 6.54 1.02 9.56
CA PHE A 102 7.28 2.13 10.19
C PHE A 102 6.57 3.48 10.02
N ILE A 103 6.12 3.81 8.81
CA ILE A 103 5.47 5.08 8.50
C ILE A 103 4.17 5.21 9.29
N SER A 104 3.32 4.18 9.26
CA SER A 104 2.04 4.17 9.94
C SER A 104 2.19 4.28 11.46
N ALA A 105 3.14 3.52 12.06
CA ALA A 105 3.43 3.63 13.48
C ALA A 105 3.87 5.05 13.87
N ALA A 106 4.76 5.67 13.08
CA ALA A 106 5.22 7.02 13.33
C ALA A 106 4.07 8.05 13.23
N LEU A 107 3.20 7.93 12.21
CA LEU A 107 2.06 8.83 12.06
C LEU A 107 1.04 8.68 13.20
N PHE A 108 0.77 7.46 13.67
CA PHE A 108 -0.10 7.27 14.84
C PHE A 108 0.51 7.85 16.11
N LEU A 109 1.83 7.77 16.30
CA LEU A 109 2.52 8.45 17.41
C LEU A 109 2.40 9.98 17.26
N VAL A 110 2.55 10.53 16.05
CA VAL A 110 2.32 11.96 15.78
C VAL A 110 0.92 12.38 16.21
N VAL A 111 -0.10 11.63 15.78
CA VAL A 111 -1.49 11.92 16.19
C VAL A 111 -1.66 11.80 17.71
N GLY A 112 -1.02 10.82 18.35
CA GLY A 112 -1.05 10.65 19.80
C GLY A 112 -0.53 11.88 20.54
N VAL A 113 0.66 12.36 20.18
CA VAL A 113 1.27 13.56 20.76
C VAL A 113 0.41 14.82 20.56
N LEU A 114 -0.17 14.98 19.37
CA LEU A 114 -1.05 16.10 19.08
C LEU A 114 -2.34 16.02 19.92
N TYR A 115 -2.92 14.84 20.00
CA TYR A 115 -4.16 14.60 20.74
C TYR A 115 -3.99 14.87 22.25
N GLU A 116 -2.87 14.47 22.86
CA GLU A 116 -2.57 14.74 24.26
C GLU A 116 -2.51 16.25 24.60
N ARG A 117 -2.21 17.07 23.58
CA ARG A 117 -2.10 18.53 23.74
C ARG A 117 -3.43 19.25 23.59
N LEU A 118 -4.26 18.86 22.63
CA LEU A 118 -5.48 19.60 22.26
C LEU A 118 -6.76 18.82 22.50
N HIS A 119 -6.67 17.53 22.83
CA HIS A 119 -7.79 16.61 23.02
C HIS A 119 -8.80 16.60 21.85
N SER A 120 -8.37 16.99 20.66
CA SER A 120 -9.13 16.94 19.42
C SER A 120 -8.43 16.06 18.39
N ARG A 121 -9.18 15.52 17.44
CA ARG A 121 -8.64 14.78 16.28
C ARG A 121 -8.95 15.49 14.97
N GLU A 122 -9.71 16.59 15.03
CA GLU A 122 -10.07 17.33 13.83
C GLU A 122 -8.87 18.08 13.28
N ILE A 123 -8.61 17.93 11.98
CA ILE A 123 -7.52 18.61 11.27
C ILE A 123 -7.65 20.13 11.40
N SER A 124 -8.87 20.63 11.36
CA SER A 124 -9.18 22.06 11.51
C SER A 124 -8.78 22.68 12.85
N SER A 125 -8.66 21.85 13.90
CA SER A 125 -8.27 22.29 15.25
C SER A 125 -6.78 22.56 15.37
N TYR A 126 -5.97 22.14 14.38
CA TYR A 126 -4.53 22.26 14.41
C TYR A 126 -4.04 23.34 13.47
N GLY A 127 -3.39 24.36 14.03
CA GLY A 127 -2.74 25.43 13.29
C GLY A 127 -1.43 25.84 13.94
N GLY A 128 -0.41 26.18 13.13
CA GLY A 128 0.84 26.75 13.64
C GLY A 128 1.67 25.82 14.52
N VAL A 129 1.52 24.50 14.43
CA VAL A 129 2.28 23.52 15.25
C VAL A 129 3.80 23.72 15.12
N ILE A 130 4.26 24.16 13.96
CA ILE A 130 5.68 24.46 13.71
C ILE A 130 6.23 25.54 14.66
N ASN A 131 5.40 26.50 15.06
CA ASN A 131 5.84 27.58 15.93
C ASN A 131 6.09 27.12 17.37
N SER A 132 5.32 26.10 17.81
CA SER A 132 5.44 25.56 19.18
C SER A 132 6.38 24.36 19.25
N MET A 133 6.40 23.52 18.22
CA MET A 133 7.15 22.26 18.19
C MET A 133 7.87 22.03 16.85
N PRO A 134 8.89 22.84 16.50
CA PRO A 134 9.50 22.79 15.16
C PRO A 134 10.14 21.47 14.81
N LYS A 135 10.87 20.83 15.73
CA LYS A 135 11.50 19.52 15.50
C LYS A 135 10.48 18.42 15.29
N PHE A 136 9.43 18.40 16.10
CA PHE A 136 8.33 17.46 15.97
C PHE A 136 7.61 17.62 14.63
N THR A 137 7.34 18.85 14.20
CA THR A 137 6.71 19.13 12.92
C THR A 137 7.57 18.67 11.75
N GLY A 138 8.91 18.84 11.84
CA GLY A 138 9.81 18.32 10.82
C GLY A 138 9.68 16.79 10.62
N PHE A 139 9.65 16.02 11.70
CA PHE A 139 9.42 14.57 11.63
C PHE A 139 8.00 14.23 11.15
N ALA A 140 6.98 14.95 11.63
CA ALA A 140 5.61 14.74 11.20
C ALA A 140 5.44 14.94 9.70
N VAL A 141 6.02 16.00 9.13
CA VAL A 141 6.03 16.26 7.69
C VAL A 141 6.80 15.19 6.92
N LEU A 142 7.96 14.76 7.41
CA LEU A 142 8.74 13.69 6.79
C LEU A 142 7.91 12.41 6.64
N PHE A 143 7.26 11.97 7.72
CA PHE A 143 6.43 10.77 7.69
C PHE A 143 5.14 10.95 6.89
N ALA A 144 4.55 12.16 6.87
CA ALA A 144 3.40 12.46 6.03
C ALA A 144 3.78 12.38 4.53
N LEU A 145 4.92 12.93 4.13
CA LEU A 145 5.42 12.82 2.76
C LEU A 145 5.79 11.38 2.39
N ALA A 146 6.35 10.62 3.33
CA ALA A 146 6.63 9.21 3.12
C ALA A 146 5.34 8.38 2.96
N ASN A 147 4.27 8.73 3.68
CA ASN A 147 2.95 8.12 3.51
C ASN A 147 2.28 8.52 2.19
N ALA A 148 2.53 9.73 1.69
CA ALA A 148 2.05 10.20 0.39
C ALA A 148 2.81 9.56 -0.80
N GLY A 149 3.83 8.73 -0.54
CA GLY A 149 4.61 8.09 -1.61
C GLY A 149 5.54 9.05 -2.36
N LEU A 150 6.12 10.03 -1.64
CA LEU A 150 7.08 10.95 -2.28
C LEU A 150 8.31 10.18 -2.80
N PRO A 151 8.72 10.37 -4.08
CA PRO A 151 9.96 9.81 -4.60
C PRO A 151 11.16 10.15 -3.71
N GLY A 152 11.94 9.10 -3.35
CA GLY A 152 13.03 9.21 -2.36
C GLY A 152 12.66 8.71 -0.96
N THR A 153 11.40 8.35 -0.73
CA THR A 153 10.95 7.68 0.50
C THR A 153 10.75 6.18 0.29
N SER A 154 10.77 5.42 1.38
CA SER A 154 10.62 3.96 1.31
C SER A 154 9.23 3.51 0.86
N GLY A 155 8.17 4.30 1.14
CA GLY A 155 6.81 4.01 0.69
C GLY A 155 6.70 4.00 -0.84
N PHE A 156 7.27 5.00 -1.51
CA PHE A 156 7.27 5.07 -2.97
C PHE A 156 7.92 3.85 -3.62
N VAL A 157 9.02 3.34 -3.07
CA VAL A 157 9.75 2.21 -3.67
C VAL A 157 8.86 0.97 -3.76
N GLY A 158 8.18 0.61 -2.67
CA GLY A 158 7.31 -0.56 -2.65
C GLY A 158 6.13 -0.45 -3.62
N GLU A 159 5.44 0.70 -3.63
CA GLU A 159 4.31 0.95 -4.52
C GLU A 159 4.73 0.95 -5.98
N PHE A 160 5.83 1.60 -6.32
CA PHE A 160 6.33 1.67 -7.68
C PHE A 160 6.73 0.28 -8.22
N MET A 161 7.39 -0.55 -7.40
CA MET A 161 7.74 -1.93 -7.77
C MET A 161 6.49 -2.78 -8.01
N VAL A 162 5.45 -2.65 -7.17
CA VAL A 162 4.18 -3.36 -7.36
C VAL A 162 3.48 -2.92 -8.64
N ILE A 163 3.47 -1.62 -8.95
CA ILE A 163 2.90 -1.10 -10.20
C ILE A 163 3.62 -1.68 -11.40
N LEU A 164 4.96 -1.67 -11.41
CA LEU A 164 5.76 -2.23 -12.50
C LEU A 164 5.55 -3.74 -12.66
N GLY A 165 5.52 -4.48 -11.55
CA GLY A 165 5.23 -5.92 -11.58
C GLY A 165 3.82 -6.22 -12.09
N SER A 166 2.82 -5.46 -11.65
CA SER A 166 1.43 -5.66 -12.08
C SER A 166 1.16 -5.22 -13.51
N LEU A 167 1.97 -4.32 -14.10
CA LEU A 167 1.86 -3.90 -15.49
C LEU A 167 2.00 -5.08 -16.46
N GLN A 168 2.88 -6.00 -16.16
CA GLN A 168 3.10 -7.21 -16.96
C GLN A 168 1.97 -8.24 -16.78
N ALA A 169 1.30 -8.23 -15.63
CA ALA A 169 0.13 -9.05 -15.41
C ALA A 169 -1.08 -8.53 -16.20
N ASN A 170 -1.37 -7.24 -16.08
CA ASN A 170 -2.43 -6.57 -16.81
C ASN A 170 -2.25 -5.05 -16.72
N PHE A 171 -2.30 -4.37 -17.86
CA PHE A 171 -2.22 -2.91 -17.94
C PHE A 171 -3.20 -2.20 -17.00
N TRP A 172 -4.43 -2.68 -16.92
CA TRP A 172 -5.47 -2.06 -16.08
C TRP A 172 -5.17 -2.15 -14.58
N TYR A 173 -4.51 -3.22 -14.12
CA TYR A 173 -4.11 -3.32 -12.72
C TYR A 173 -3.11 -2.22 -12.35
N ALA A 174 -2.09 -2.06 -13.17
CA ALA A 174 -1.09 -1.01 -13.00
C ALA A 174 -1.68 0.40 -13.13
N PHE A 175 -2.58 0.61 -14.10
CA PHE A 175 -3.23 1.90 -14.33
C PHE A 175 -4.04 2.35 -13.11
N PHE A 176 -4.92 1.48 -12.58
CA PHE A 176 -5.72 1.80 -11.40
C PHE A 176 -4.86 1.95 -10.14
N ALA A 177 -3.83 1.13 -9.99
CA ALA A 177 -2.88 1.27 -8.89
C ALA A 177 -2.10 2.60 -8.97
N ALA A 178 -1.66 3.00 -10.17
CA ALA A 178 -0.93 4.26 -10.38
C ALA A 178 -1.79 5.51 -10.11
N MET A 179 -3.11 5.44 -10.31
CA MET A 179 -3.99 6.57 -10.02
C MET A 179 -3.84 7.08 -8.57
N ILE A 180 -3.63 6.18 -7.61
CA ILE A 180 -3.55 6.56 -6.21
C ILE A 180 -2.26 7.33 -5.89
N LEU A 181 -1.17 7.14 -6.62
CA LEU A 181 0.04 7.94 -6.44
C LEU A 181 -0.22 9.43 -6.72
N ILE A 182 -1.14 9.72 -7.66
CA ILE A 182 -1.55 11.09 -7.99
C ILE A 182 -2.53 11.63 -6.94
N VAL A 183 -3.43 10.77 -6.47
CA VAL A 183 -4.48 11.14 -5.51
C VAL A 183 -3.95 11.21 -4.08
N GLY A 184 -2.96 10.39 -3.72
CA GLY A 184 -2.37 10.33 -2.39
C GLY A 184 -1.35 11.43 -2.09
N ALA A 185 -0.84 12.10 -3.13
CA ALA A 185 0.09 13.23 -3.03
C ALA A 185 -0.65 14.55 -2.87
#